data_6df37c8caaaf1b6ed520c237d05c8811
#
_entry.id   6df37c8caaaf1b6ed520c237d05c8811
#
_cell.length_a   1.000
_cell.length_b   1.000
_cell.length_c   1.000
_cell.angle_alpha   90.00
_cell.angle_beta   90.00
_cell.angle_gamma   90.00
#
_symmetry.space_group_name_H-M   'P 1'
#
loop_
_entity.id
_entity.type
_entity.pdbx_description
1 polymer ?
#
loop_
_entity_poly.entity_id
_entity_poly.type
_entity_poly.pdbx_seq_one_letter_code
_entity_poly.pdbx_strand_id
1 'polypeptide(L)'
;LLPEINKRKLYEKKNCSSIFEFAAKFCGLSNDHVRLALNLEERFESMPRLHEQLVTGEVSINKLARVASIATKENEVELSRVVQNMSQKAVETLVRDEKFTGMRAQTLSLNDEVRGRLVELQEKGIDVNELITAALNKREEEIAEEKAMPVGLATSRAMPVKTERLMEKEHGTKCSISTCYKPSEVIHHTQTFALSQRHDPNYLAPLCKEHHEIAHAINLKVREKRFV
;
A
#
# COMPACT_ATOMS: atom_id res chain seq x y z
N LEU A 1 4.90 12.77 28.33
CA LEU A 1 4.77 12.71 29.82
C LEU A 1 5.25 11.38 30.40
N LEU A 2 4.76 10.19 29.97
CA LEU A 2 5.16 8.89 30.54
C LEU A 2 6.67 8.63 30.46
N PRO A 3 7.36 8.87 29.34
CA PRO A 3 8.80 8.70 29.24
C PRO A 3 9.57 9.59 30.23
N GLU A 4 9.15 10.83 30.38
CA GLU A 4 9.76 11.78 31.34
C GLU A 4 9.54 11.37 32.80
N ILE A 5 8.32 10.90 33.13
CA ILE A 5 8.01 10.35 34.44
C ILE A 5 8.88 9.12 34.74
N ASN A 6 9.08 8.27 33.74
CA ASN A 6 9.91 7.07 33.88
C ASN A 6 11.39 7.43 34.06
N LYS A 7 11.93 8.31 33.19
CA LYS A 7 13.34 8.74 33.24
C LYS A 7 13.73 9.41 34.56
N ARG A 8 12.83 10.25 35.09
CA ARG A 8 13.05 10.97 36.36
C ARG A 8 12.54 10.21 37.59
N LYS A 9 12.03 8.99 37.42
CA LYS A 9 11.44 8.16 38.49
C LYS A 9 10.37 8.89 39.30
N LEU A 10 9.61 9.79 38.68
CA LEU A 10 8.61 10.60 39.38
C LEU A 10 7.45 9.78 39.94
N TYR A 11 7.27 8.55 39.48
CA TYR A 11 6.30 7.61 40.02
C TYR A 11 6.57 7.22 41.48
N GLU A 12 7.85 7.26 41.93
CA GLU A 12 8.24 7.00 43.33
C GLU A 12 7.63 8.03 44.28
N LYS A 13 7.50 9.31 43.82
CA LYS A 13 6.87 10.38 44.65
C LYS A 13 5.37 10.14 44.87
N LYS A 14 4.77 9.21 44.16
CA LYS A 14 3.37 8.79 44.27
C LYS A 14 3.23 7.41 44.94
N ASN A 15 4.30 6.95 45.60
CA ASN A 15 4.37 5.63 46.24
C ASN A 15 4.02 4.48 45.24
N CYS A 16 4.51 4.58 44.02
CA CYS A 16 4.44 3.50 43.04
C CYS A 16 5.82 2.88 42.86
N SER A 17 5.87 1.56 42.73
CA SER A 17 7.09 0.79 42.53
C SER A 17 7.63 0.86 41.08
N SER A 18 6.77 1.22 40.14
CA SER A 18 7.12 1.30 38.72
C SER A 18 6.24 2.27 37.96
N ILE A 19 6.71 2.65 36.74
CA ILE A 19 5.91 3.44 35.81
C ILE A 19 4.62 2.69 35.37
N PHE A 20 4.66 1.38 35.37
CA PHE A 20 3.49 0.55 34.99
C PHE A 20 2.39 0.65 36.08
N GLU A 21 2.77 0.54 37.35
CA GLU A 21 1.84 0.72 38.48
C GLU A 21 1.27 2.15 38.50
N PHE A 22 2.13 3.15 38.29
CA PHE A 22 1.72 4.54 38.22
C PHE A 22 0.70 4.77 37.09
N ALA A 23 1.01 4.28 35.89
CA ALA A 23 0.15 4.45 34.72
C ALA A 23 -1.18 3.70 34.85
N ALA A 24 -1.19 2.51 35.42
CA ALA A 24 -2.42 1.77 35.72
C ALA A 24 -3.29 2.50 36.72
N LYS A 25 -2.69 3.00 37.83
CA LYS A 25 -3.40 3.63 38.96
C LYS A 25 -3.93 5.03 38.61
N PHE A 26 -3.14 5.85 37.94
CA PHE A 26 -3.44 7.28 37.71
C PHE A 26 -3.92 7.61 36.30
N CYS A 27 -3.61 6.76 35.31
CA CYS A 27 -3.95 7.01 33.89
C CYS A 27 -4.90 5.94 33.31
N GLY A 28 -5.16 4.84 34.02
CA GLY A 28 -5.98 3.74 33.52
C GLY A 28 -5.35 3.00 32.32
N LEU A 29 -4.02 3.09 32.14
CA LEU A 29 -3.32 2.50 31.00
C LEU A 29 -2.87 1.07 31.34
N SER A 30 -3.02 0.17 30.36
CA SER A 30 -2.48 -1.18 30.45
C SER A 30 -0.95 -1.19 30.33
N ASN A 31 -0.31 -2.20 30.90
CA ASN A 31 1.13 -2.39 30.80
C ASN A 31 1.63 -2.41 29.34
N ASP A 32 0.84 -2.99 28.43
CA ASP A 32 1.22 -3.05 27.01
C ASP A 32 1.21 -1.67 26.35
N HIS A 33 0.24 -0.81 26.68
CA HIS A 33 0.23 0.57 26.21
C HIS A 33 1.42 1.38 26.73
N VAL A 34 1.76 1.20 28.01
CA VAL A 34 2.92 1.87 28.60
C VAL A 34 4.22 1.40 27.94
N ARG A 35 4.39 0.09 27.79
CA ARG A 35 5.56 -0.49 27.12
C ARG A 35 5.67 0.00 25.68
N LEU A 36 4.56 0.00 24.94
CA LEU A 36 4.53 0.51 23.58
C LEU A 36 4.95 1.97 23.49
N ALA A 37 4.43 2.84 24.39
CA ALA A 37 4.78 4.25 24.42
C ALA A 37 6.27 4.47 24.71
N LEU A 38 6.84 3.74 25.66
CA LEU A 38 8.26 3.83 25.99
C LEU A 38 9.16 3.36 24.84
N ASN A 39 8.81 2.25 24.20
CA ASN A 39 9.56 1.72 23.07
C ASN A 39 9.50 2.67 21.85
N LEU A 40 8.36 3.31 21.60
CA LEU A 40 8.25 4.27 20.50
C LEU A 40 9.01 5.56 20.78
N GLU A 41 9.03 6.02 22.02
CA GLU A 41 9.85 7.17 22.43
C GLU A 41 11.33 6.94 22.13
N GLU A 42 11.86 5.79 22.56
CA GLU A 42 13.24 5.39 22.28
C GLU A 42 13.49 5.26 20.78
N ARG A 43 12.56 4.59 20.06
CA ARG A 43 12.69 4.37 18.63
C ARG A 43 12.71 5.65 17.82
N PHE A 44 11.94 6.67 18.23
CA PHE A 44 11.82 7.94 17.52
C PHE A 44 12.71 9.06 18.09
N GLU A 45 13.58 8.76 19.05
CA GLU A 45 14.50 9.76 19.64
C GLU A 45 15.31 10.52 18.56
N SER A 46 15.71 9.82 17.50
CA SER A 46 16.45 10.41 16.37
C SER A 46 15.58 10.81 15.18
N MET A 47 14.25 10.84 15.33
CA MET A 47 13.26 11.09 14.27
C MET A 47 12.25 12.17 14.75
N PRO A 48 12.63 13.46 14.72
CA PRO A 48 11.89 14.52 15.42
C PRO A 48 10.43 14.66 14.97
N ARG A 49 10.11 14.44 13.70
CA ARG A 49 8.71 14.57 13.21
C ARG A 49 7.81 13.45 13.73
N LEU A 50 8.28 12.21 13.69
CA LEU A 50 7.53 11.07 14.25
C LEU A 50 7.43 11.15 15.76
N HIS A 51 8.48 11.63 16.43
CA HIS A 51 8.48 11.90 17.87
C HIS A 51 7.46 12.99 18.25
N GLU A 52 7.40 14.09 17.51
CA GLU A 52 6.42 15.16 17.70
C GLU A 52 4.98 14.61 17.60
N GLN A 53 4.67 13.80 16.59
CA GLN A 53 3.36 13.16 16.43
C GLN A 53 3.02 12.19 17.57
N LEU A 54 4.02 11.51 18.14
CA LEU A 54 3.84 10.66 19.32
C LEU A 54 3.49 11.48 20.56
N VAL A 55 4.17 12.63 20.76
CA VAL A 55 3.99 13.49 21.92
C VAL A 55 2.68 14.28 21.84
N THR A 56 2.33 14.81 20.70
CA THR A 56 1.09 15.59 20.48
C THR A 56 -0.16 14.71 20.40
N GLY A 57 0.00 13.43 20.04
CA GLY A 57 -1.12 12.52 19.84
C GLY A 57 -1.89 12.76 18.54
N GLU A 58 -1.35 13.54 17.61
CA GLU A 58 -1.95 13.78 16.29
C GLU A 58 -2.14 12.48 15.50
N VAL A 59 -1.22 11.54 15.68
CA VAL A 59 -1.29 10.20 15.09
C VAL A 59 -1.45 9.16 16.19
N SER A 60 -2.38 8.21 16.00
CA SER A 60 -2.60 7.18 17.00
C SER A 60 -1.34 6.33 17.21
N ILE A 61 -1.08 5.97 18.46
CA ILE A 61 0.08 5.15 18.85
C ILE A 61 0.16 3.82 18.07
N ASN A 62 -0.99 3.25 17.67
CA ASN A 62 -1.05 2.03 16.89
C ASN A 62 -0.54 2.23 15.45
N LYS A 63 -0.85 3.36 14.81
CA LYS A 63 -0.29 3.71 13.50
C LYS A 63 1.22 3.92 13.60
N LEU A 64 1.67 4.68 14.61
CA LEU A 64 3.09 4.92 14.87
C LEU A 64 3.85 3.62 15.12
N ALA A 65 3.28 2.69 15.87
CA ALA A 65 3.85 1.36 16.11
C ALA A 65 4.06 0.57 14.81
N ARG A 66 3.13 0.67 13.86
CA ARG A 66 3.25 -0.01 12.56
C ARG A 66 4.41 0.56 11.74
N VAL A 67 4.48 1.88 11.60
CA VAL A 67 5.54 2.52 10.80
C VAL A 67 6.92 2.48 11.45
N ALA A 68 7.02 2.33 12.76
CA ALA A 68 8.31 2.24 13.47
C ALA A 68 9.23 1.15 12.89
N SER A 69 8.66 0.11 12.27
CA SER A 69 9.43 -0.98 11.67
C SER A 69 10.05 -0.66 10.30
N ILE A 70 9.60 0.41 9.63
CA ILE A 70 10.12 0.88 8.32
C ILE A 70 10.66 2.31 8.40
N ALA A 71 10.49 2.99 9.54
CA ALA A 71 10.97 4.34 9.74
C ALA A 71 12.49 4.40 9.85
N THR A 72 13.10 5.33 9.11
CA THR A 72 14.52 5.69 9.15
C THR A 72 14.65 7.21 9.23
N LYS A 73 15.84 7.72 9.54
CA LYS A 73 16.11 9.17 9.57
C LYS A 73 15.86 9.84 8.23
N GLU A 74 16.09 9.10 7.15
CA GLU A 74 15.98 9.61 5.78
C GLU A 74 14.53 9.73 5.32
N ASN A 75 13.64 8.84 5.79
CA ASN A 75 12.25 8.79 5.35
C ASN A 75 11.25 9.36 6.38
N GLU A 76 11.68 9.76 7.57
CA GLU A 76 10.81 10.14 8.69
C GLU A 76 9.88 11.31 8.36
N VAL A 77 10.37 12.31 7.61
CA VAL A 77 9.59 13.50 7.25
C VAL A 77 8.46 13.14 6.29
N GLU A 78 8.74 12.34 5.27
CA GLU A 78 7.72 11.86 4.33
C GLU A 78 6.74 10.95 5.03
N LEU A 79 7.26 10.01 5.84
CA LEU A 79 6.47 9.01 6.53
C LEU A 79 5.52 9.65 7.55
N SER A 80 5.95 10.67 8.29
CA SER A 80 5.12 11.41 9.24
C SER A 80 3.91 12.06 8.55
N ARG A 81 4.13 12.70 7.39
CA ARG A 81 3.06 13.33 6.62
C ARG A 81 2.07 12.31 6.06
N VAL A 82 2.58 11.19 5.56
CA VAL A 82 1.78 10.12 4.96
C VAL A 82 0.88 9.46 6.01
N VAL A 83 1.45 9.10 7.16
CA VAL A 83 0.74 8.38 8.23
C VAL A 83 -0.37 9.21 8.86
N GLN A 84 -0.22 10.54 8.93
CA GLN A 84 -1.24 11.45 9.44
C GLN A 84 -2.55 11.34 8.64
N ASN A 85 -2.46 11.22 7.32
CA ASN A 85 -3.59 11.26 6.39
C ASN A 85 -4.17 9.89 6.01
N MET A 86 -3.58 8.78 6.47
CA MET A 86 -3.99 7.43 6.09
C MET A 86 -4.82 6.74 7.18
N SER A 87 -5.72 5.85 6.76
CA SER A 87 -6.37 4.91 7.69
C SER A 87 -5.36 3.90 8.26
N GLN A 88 -5.68 3.27 9.39
CA GLN A 88 -4.82 2.23 9.97
C GLN A 88 -4.57 1.07 9.00
N LYS A 89 -5.60 0.63 8.25
CA LYS A 89 -5.48 -0.44 7.26
C LYS A 89 -4.56 -0.06 6.11
N ALA A 90 -4.59 1.20 5.66
CA ALA A 90 -3.69 1.69 4.62
C ALA A 90 -2.24 1.74 5.12
N VAL A 91 -2.00 2.15 6.38
CA VAL A 91 -0.67 2.10 7.02
C VAL A 91 -0.16 0.66 7.11
N GLU A 92 -0.99 -0.29 7.52
CA GLU A 92 -0.62 -1.72 7.58
C GLU A 92 -0.26 -2.27 6.19
N THR A 93 -1.01 -1.87 5.17
CA THR A 93 -0.74 -2.25 3.78
C THR A 93 0.59 -1.65 3.30
N LEU A 94 0.82 -0.36 3.53
CA LEU A 94 2.09 0.30 3.20
C LEU A 94 3.29 -0.41 3.84
N VAL A 95 3.23 -0.69 5.15
CA VAL A 95 4.31 -1.37 5.88
C VAL A 95 4.56 -2.78 5.35
N ARG A 96 3.48 -3.50 5.01
CA ARG A 96 3.59 -4.84 4.40
C ARG A 96 4.32 -4.77 3.05
N ASP A 97 3.92 -3.83 2.20
CA ASP A 97 4.48 -3.72 0.86
C ASP A 97 5.93 -3.24 0.87
N GLU A 98 6.30 -2.34 1.80
CA GLU A 98 7.70 -1.93 2.01
C GLU A 98 8.60 -3.08 2.50
N LYS A 99 8.06 -4.00 3.30
CA LYS A 99 8.77 -5.18 3.79
C LYS A 99 8.83 -6.32 2.78
N PHE A 100 8.00 -6.27 1.74
CA PHE A 100 7.93 -7.33 0.74
C PHE A 100 9.08 -7.15 -0.27
N THR A 101 10.10 -8.01 -0.16
CA THR A 101 11.33 -7.95 -0.99
C THR A 101 11.43 -9.07 -2.03
N GLY A 102 10.38 -9.90 -2.19
CA GLY A 102 10.45 -11.07 -3.07
C GLY A 102 9.16 -11.36 -3.84
N MET A 103 9.30 -11.97 -5.02
CA MET A 103 8.16 -12.57 -5.73
C MET A 103 7.63 -13.76 -4.92
N ARG A 104 6.33 -13.76 -4.60
CA ARG A 104 5.69 -14.97 -4.10
C ARG A 104 5.62 -15.98 -5.23
N ALA A 105 6.06 -17.20 -4.97
CA ALA A 105 5.81 -18.32 -5.87
C ALA A 105 4.28 -18.45 -6.07
N GLN A 106 3.82 -18.23 -7.30
CA GLN A 106 2.42 -18.40 -7.66
C GLN A 106 2.29 -19.70 -8.44
N THR A 107 1.34 -20.53 -8.05
CA THR A 107 1.01 -21.74 -8.80
C THR A 107 -0.07 -21.40 -9.82
N LEU A 108 0.22 -21.59 -11.09
CA LEU A 108 -0.75 -21.45 -12.15
C LEU A 108 -1.71 -22.66 -12.10
N SER A 109 -3.00 -22.38 -11.90
CA SER A 109 -4.05 -23.39 -11.96
C SER A 109 -4.64 -23.45 -13.36
N LEU A 110 -4.45 -24.56 -14.04
CA LEU A 110 -5.06 -24.85 -15.34
C LEU A 110 -6.20 -25.85 -15.13
N ASN A 111 -7.31 -25.67 -15.85
CA ASN A 111 -8.34 -26.70 -15.89
C ASN A 111 -7.85 -27.95 -16.67
N ASP A 112 -8.50 -29.07 -16.45
CA ASP A 112 -8.03 -30.35 -17.01
C ASP A 112 -8.08 -30.39 -18.53
N GLU A 113 -9.04 -29.72 -19.16
CA GLU A 113 -9.14 -29.60 -20.63
C GLU A 113 -7.91 -28.87 -21.20
N VAL A 114 -7.59 -27.68 -20.67
CA VAL A 114 -6.42 -26.90 -21.15
C VAL A 114 -5.14 -27.65 -20.90
N ARG A 115 -5.02 -28.26 -19.71
CA ARG A 115 -3.84 -29.08 -19.36
C ARG A 115 -3.66 -30.25 -20.35
N GLY A 116 -4.75 -30.99 -20.63
CA GLY A 116 -4.71 -32.12 -21.58
C GLY A 116 -4.28 -31.67 -22.98
N ARG A 117 -4.82 -30.57 -23.48
CA ARG A 117 -4.42 -30.04 -24.81
C ARG A 117 -2.96 -29.58 -24.86
N LEU A 118 -2.47 -28.96 -23.78
CA LEU A 118 -1.05 -28.55 -23.71
C LEU A 118 -0.11 -29.77 -23.69
N VAL A 119 -0.46 -30.83 -22.95
CA VAL A 119 0.31 -32.09 -22.91
C VAL A 119 0.31 -32.74 -24.31
N GLU A 120 -0.85 -32.83 -24.97
CA GLU A 120 -0.94 -33.40 -26.32
C GLU A 120 -0.06 -32.65 -27.34
N LEU A 121 -0.01 -31.30 -27.26
CA LEU A 121 0.84 -30.49 -28.11
C LEU A 121 2.34 -30.75 -27.81
N GLN A 122 2.71 -30.88 -26.55
CA GLN A 122 4.07 -31.18 -26.13
C GLN A 122 4.51 -32.59 -26.62
N GLU A 123 3.62 -33.58 -26.56
CA GLU A 123 3.88 -34.94 -27.09
C GLU A 123 4.09 -34.94 -28.62
N LYS A 124 3.46 -34.00 -29.34
CA LYS A 124 3.70 -33.76 -30.77
C LYS A 124 4.99 -32.99 -31.09
N GLY A 125 5.78 -32.64 -30.05
CA GLY A 125 7.04 -31.89 -30.20
C GLY A 125 6.86 -30.38 -30.36
N ILE A 126 5.67 -29.83 -30.07
CA ILE A 126 5.40 -28.40 -30.14
C ILE A 126 5.84 -27.73 -28.84
N ASP A 127 6.60 -26.64 -28.92
CA ASP A 127 6.98 -25.87 -27.74
C ASP A 127 5.81 -25.09 -27.19
N VAL A 128 5.28 -25.58 -26.07
CA VAL A 128 4.13 -24.98 -25.40
C VAL A 128 4.46 -23.59 -24.83
N ASN A 129 5.73 -23.35 -24.41
CA ASN A 129 6.14 -22.05 -23.91
C ASN A 129 6.14 -20.99 -25.01
N GLU A 130 6.57 -21.37 -26.22
CA GLU A 130 6.51 -20.47 -27.39
C GLU A 130 5.06 -20.10 -27.73
N LEU A 131 4.13 -21.06 -27.72
CA LEU A 131 2.72 -20.82 -27.96
C LEU A 131 2.11 -19.89 -26.91
N ILE A 132 2.41 -20.11 -25.63
CA ILE A 132 1.92 -19.26 -24.54
C ILE A 132 2.50 -17.86 -24.68
N THR A 133 3.80 -17.74 -24.95
CA THR A 133 4.47 -16.45 -25.15
C THR A 133 3.86 -15.68 -26.32
N ALA A 134 3.63 -16.33 -27.45
CA ALA A 134 2.98 -15.71 -28.59
C ALA A 134 1.55 -15.21 -28.27
N ALA A 135 0.78 -16.00 -27.50
CA ALA A 135 -0.56 -15.60 -27.07
C ALA A 135 -0.55 -14.40 -26.10
N LEU A 136 0.43 -14.35 -25.20
CA LEU A 136 0.62 -13.23 -24.27
C LEU A 136 1.02 -11.96 -25.02
N ASN A 137 2.01 -12.04 -25.91
CA ASN A 137 2.46 -10.90 -26.72
C ASN A 137 1.31 -10.34 -27.56
N LYS A 138 0.54 -11.20 -28.23
CA LYS A 138 -0.63 -10.77 -29.00
C LYS A 138 -1.65 -10.01 -28.14
N ARG A 139 -1.92 -10.51 -26.90
CA ARG A 139 -2.81 -9.84 -25.97
C ARG A 139 -2.28 -8.47 -25.55
N GLU A 140 -0.99 -8.35 -25.30
CA GLU A 140 -0.34 -7.09 -24.94
C GLU A 140 -0.38 -6.08 -26.10
N GLU A 141 -0.13 -6.53 -27.34
CA GLU A 141 -0.25 -5.70 -28.54
C GLU A 141 -1.68 -5.16 -28.71
N GLU A 142 -2.71 -6.02 -28.59
CA GLU A 142 -4.11 -5.59 -28.66
C GLU A 142 -4.47 -4.53 -27.59
N ILE A 143 -3.97 -4.68 -26.37
CA ILE A 143 -4.17 -3.70 -25.30
C ILE A 143 -3.45 -2.39 -25.62
N ALA A 144 -2.22 -2.47 -26.11
CA ALA A 144 -1.43 -1.30 -26.47
C ALA A 144 -2.08 -0.51 -27.60
N GLU A 145 -2.61 -1.18 -28.63
CA GLU A 145 -3.36 -0.54 -29.73
C GLU A 145 -4.61 0.18 -29.22
N GLU A 146 -5.39 -0.46 -28.34
CA GLU A 146 -6.57 0.16 -27.75
C GLU A 146 -6.20 1.39 -26.87
N LYS A 147 -5.09 1.34 -26.15
CA LYS A 147 -4.57 2.46 -25.33
C LYS A 147 -4.00 3.60 -26.16
N ALA A 148 -3.49 3.32 -27.36
CA ALA A 148 -2.96 4.33 -28.28
C ALA A 148 -4.04 5.19 -28.94
N MET A 149 -5.32 4.81 -28.82
CA MET A 149 -6.40 5.58 -29.40
C MET A 149 -6.54 6.96 -28.75
N PRO A 150 -6.75 8.04 -29.52
CA PRO A 150 -6.88 9.38 -28.98
C PRO A 150 -8.04 9.49 -27.98
N VAL A 151 -7.75 10.05 -26.82
CA VAL A 151 -8.74 10.29 -25.75
C VAL A 151 -9.14 11.76 -25.74
N GLY A 152 -10.43 12.02 -26.01
CA GLY A 152 -11.00 13.37 -25.94
C GLY A 152 -11.15 13.88 -24.51
N LEU A 153 -11.51 15.16 -24.38
CA LEU A 153 -11.87 15.77 -23.10
C LEU A 153 -13.16 15.11 -22.56
N ALA A 154 -13.15 14.79 -21.30
CA ALA A 154 -14.30 14.23 -20.62
C ALA A 154 -15.21 15.34 -20.08
N THR A 155 -16.51 15.20 -20.29
CA THR A 155 -17.55 16.12 -19.79
C THR A 155 -17.98 15.78 -18.34
N SER A 156 -17.55 14.61 -17.84
CA SER A 156 -17.93 14.08 -16.52
C SER A 156 -16.77 13.32 -15.89
N ARG A 157 -16.81 13.21 -14.56
CA ARG A 157 -15.90 12.30 -13.81
C ARG A 157 -16.30 10.83 -13.90
N ALA A 158 -17.49 10.52 -14.40
CA ALA A 158 -17.91 9.15 -14.60
C ALA A 158 -17.02 8.47 -15.64
N MET A 159 -16.49 7.31 -15.29
CA MET A 159 -15.62 6.54 -16.18
C MET A 159 -16.43 5.99 -17.37
N PRO A 160 -15.96 6.16 -18.62
CA PRO A 160 -16.60 5.52 -19.76
C PRO A 160 -16.50 3.99 -19.67
N VAL A 161 -17.59 3.29 -19.95
CA VAL A 161 -17.66 1.81 -19.92
C VAL A 161 -16.57 1.17 -20.79
N LYS A 162 -16.24 1.78 -21.94
CA LYS A 162 -15.14 1.30 -22.79
C LYS A 162 -13.80 1.31 -22.06
N THR A 163 -13.52 2.37 -21.33
CA THR A 163 -12.29 2.53 -20.55
C THR A 163 -12.26 1.54 -19.38
N GLU A 164 -13.39 1.35 -18.67
CA GLU A 164 -13.49 0.34 -17.61
C GLU A 164 -13.18 -1.07 -18.11
N ARG A 165 -13.78 -1.46 -19.25
CA ARG A 165 -13.52 -2.76 -19.88
C ARG A 165 -12.06 -2.94 -20.30
N LEU A 166 -11.43 -1.87 -20.79
CA LEU A 166 -10.01 -1.91 -21.14
C LEU A 166 -9.14 -2.08 -19.90
N MET A 167 -9.44 -1.39 -18.80
CA MET A 167 -8.75 -1.57 -17.53
C MET A 167 -8.94 -3.00 -16.97
N GLU A 168 -10.15 -3.54 -17.07
CA GLU A 168 -10.42 -4.93 -16.70
C GLU A 168 -9.69 -5.94 -17.61
N LYS A 169 -9.63 -5.68 -18.93
CA LYS A 169 -8.86 -6.48 -19.88
C LYS A 169 -7.36 -6.46 -19.52
N GLU A 170 -6.79 -5.32 -19.13
CA GLU A 170 -5.36 -5.17 -18.82
C GLU A 170 -5.00 -5.76 -17.44
N HIS A 171 -5.73 -5.37 -16.41
CA HIS A 171 -5.39 -5.64 -15.00
C HIS A 171 -6.24 -6.74 -14.36
N GLY A 172 -7.32 -7.19 -15.03
CA GLY A 172 -8.31 -8.07 -14.44
C GLY A 172 -9.15 -7.37 -13.37
N THR A 173 -9.69 -8.14 -12.43
CA THR A 173 -10.56 -7.63 -11.35
C THR A 173 -9.81 -7.30 -10.06
N LYS A 174 -8.48 -7.38 -10.07
CA LYS A 174 -7.64 -7.19 -8.89
C LYS A 174 -6.94 -5.83 -8.91
N CYS A 175 -6.49 -5.43 -7.73
CA CYS A 175 -5.63 -4.27 -7.58
C CYS A 175 -4.37 -4.40 -8.45
N SER A 176 -4.03 -3.35 -9.20
CA SER A 176 -2.89 -3.33 -10.12
C SER A 176 -1.51 -3.35 -9.43
N ILE A 177 -1.47 -3.21 -8.10
CA ILE A 177 -0.23 -3.36 -7.33
C ILE A 177 0.15 -4.84 -7.30
N SER A 178 1.34 -5.17 -7.81
CA SER A 178 1.82 -6.54 -7.98
C SER A 178 1.86 -7.38 -6.70
N THR A 179 2.05 -6.73 -5.54
CA THR A 179 2.05 -7.37 -4.21
C THR A 179 0.66 -7.54 -3.61
N CYS A 180 -0.40 -7.03 -4.28
CA CYS A 180 -1.76 -7.00 -3.76
C CYS A 180 -2.67 -8.00 -4.47
N TYR A 181 -3.42 -8.79 -3.67
CA TYR A 181 -4.39 -9.78 -4.18
C TYR A 181 -5.85 -9.38 -3.94
N LYS A 182 -6.08 -8.18 -3.38
CA LYS A 182 -7.42 -7.68 -3.14
C LYS A 182 -8.12 -7.32 -4.44
N PRO A 183 -9.46 -7.41 -4.50
CA PRO A 183 -10.21 -6.87 -5.63
C PRO A 183 -9.94 -5.37 -5.78
N SER A 184 -9.97 -4.88 -6.99
CA SER A 184 -10.00 -3.44 -7.27
C SER A 184 -11.40 -2.90 -6.95
N GLU A 185 -11.45 -1.75 -6.28
CA GLU A 185 -12.69 -1.09 -5.92
C GLU A 185 -12.84 0.27 -6.59
N VAL A 186 -11.72 0.85 -7.01
CA VAL A 186 -11.66 2.21 -7.58
C VAL A 186 -10.66 2.26 -8.72
N ILE A 187 -10.99 2.94 -9.81
CA ILE A 187 -10.02 3.31 -10.85
C ILE A 187 -9.45 4.68 -10.48
N HIS A 188 -8.17 4.70 -10.14
CA HIS A 188 -7.44 5.90 -9.74
C HIS A 188 -6.82 6.58 -10.95
N HIS A 189 -6.94 7.92 -11.03
CA HIS A 189 -6.22 8.72 -12.01
C HIS A 189 -4.83 9.06 -11.46
N THR A 190 -3.77 8.54 -12.06
CA THR A 190 -2.38 8.85 -11.70
C THR A 190 -2.00 10.28 -12.08
N GLN A 191 -2.62 10.83 -13.13
CA GLN A 191 -2.67 12.27 -13.39
C GLN A 191 -3.98 12.84 -12.83
N THR A 192 -3.90 13.94 -12.09
CA THR A 192 -5.07 14.56 -11.47
C THR A 192 -6.14 14.88 -12.53
N PHE A 193 -7.29 14.25 -12.45
CA PHE A 193 -8.39 14.43 -13.39
C PHE A 193 -8.81 15.91 -13.53
N ALA A 194 -8.76 16.68 -12.44
CA ALA A 194 -9.09 18.11 -12.46
C ALA A 194 -8.18 18.93 -13.41
N LEU A 195 -6.99 18.45 -13.69
CA LEU A 195 -6.05 19.10 -14.60
C LEU A 195 -6.11 18.53 -16.02
N SER A 196 -6.21 17.21 -16.16
CA SER A 196 -6.22 16.55 -17.47
C SER A 196 -7.59 16.57 -18.15
N GLN A 197 -8.67 16.48 -17.36
CA GLN A 197 -10.05 16.30 -17.83
C GLN A 197 -10.17 15.14 -18.84
N ARG A 198 -9.38 14.07 -18.67
CA ARG A 198 -9.35 12.91 -19.56
C ARG A 198 -9.35 11.62 -18.78
N HIS A 199 -9.99 10.61 -19.36
CA HIS A 199 -9.93 9.22 -18.90
C HIS A 199 -8.94 8.44 -19.76
N ASP A 200 -7.69 8.93 -19.84
CA ASP A 200 -6.64 8.27 -20.60
C ASP A 200 -6.20 6.98 -19.91
N PRO A 201 -6.36 5.81 -20.57
CA PRO A 201 -6.01 4.52 -19.97
C PRO A 201 -4.56 4.40 -19.49
N ASN A 202 -3.64 5.16 -20.10
CA ASN A 202 -2.23 5.17 -19.70
C ASN A 202 -2.00 5.79 -18.31
N TYR A 203 -2.97 6.53 -17.81
CA TYR A 203 -2.91 7.22 -16.52
C TYR A 203 -4.01 6.76 -15.56
N LEU A 204 -4.50 5.54 -15.73
CA LEU A 204 -5.49 4.91 -14.88
C LEU A 204 -4.92 3.68 -14.20
N ALA A 205 -5.28 3.44 -12.95
CA ALA A 205 -4.87 2.28 -12.18
C ALA A 205 -6.04 1.74 -11.35
N PRO A 206 -6.51 0.52 -11.58
CA PRO A 206 -7.48 -0.14 -10.71
C PRO A 206 -6.85 -0.45 -9.35
N LEU A 207 -7.38 0.11 -8.26
CA LEU A 207 -6.82 -0.03 -6.92
C LEU A 207 -7.85 -0.54 -5.92
N CYS A 208 -7.39 -1.29 -4.92
CA CYS A 208 -8.18 -1.52 -3.72
C CYS A 208 -8.23 -0.24 -2.87
N LYS A 209 -9.13 -0.19 -1.92
CA LYS A 209 -9.36 1.01 -1.10
C LYS A 209 -8.08 1.49 -0.39
N GLU A 210 -7.30 0.59 0.18
CA GLU A 210 -6.09 0.94 0.91
C GLU A 210 -5.00 1.50 -0.02
N HIS A 211 -4.80 0.88 -1.20
CA HIS A 211 -3.84 1.40 -2.18
C HIS A 211 -4.30 2.72 -2.80
N HIS A 212 -5.60 2.95 -2.91
CA HIS A 212 -6.13 4.25 -3.32
C HIS A 212 -5.84 5.34 -2.27
N GLU A 213 -6.00 5.04 -0.97
CA GLU A 213 -5.59 5.97 0.11
C GLU A 213 -4.09 6.25 0.07
N ILE A 214 -3.26 5.20 -0.10
CA ILE A 214 -1.80 5.34 -0.22
C ILE A 214 -1.45 6.22 -1.43
N ALA A 215 -2.11 6.01 -2.57
CA ALA A 215 -1.89 6.79 -3.78
C ALA A 215 -2.17 8.29 -3.59
N HIS A 216 -3.19 8.63 -2.81
CA HIS A 216 -3.48 10.02 -2.47
C HIS A 216 -2.56 10.61 -1.41
N ALA A 217 -2.12 9.82 -0.43
CA ALA A 217 -1.25 10.28 0.65
C ALA A 217 0.19 10.52 0.19
N ILE A 218 0.66 9.70 -0.73
CA ILE A 218 2.00 9.80 -1.32
C ILE A 218 1.84 10.52 -2.67
N ASN A 219 2.49 11.68 -2.81
CA ASN A 219 2.46 12.43 -4.07
C ASN A 219 3.13 11.58 -5.17
N LEU A 220 2.32 10.91 -5.99
CA LEU A 220 2.71 9.83 -6.91
C LEU A 220 3.67 10.22 -8.03
N LYS A 221 4.03 11.51 -8.20
CA LYS A 221 5.09 11.94 -9.12
C LYS A 221 6.43 11.19 -8.95
N VAL A 222 6.62 10.51 -7.82
CA VAL A 222 7.84 9.76 -7.50
C VAL A 222 7.72 8.26 -7.83
N ARG A 223 6.54 7.75 -8.23
CA ARG A 223 6.26 6.30 -8.30
C ARG A 223 5.71 5.77 -9.61
N GLU A 224 5.92 6.44 -10.74
CA GLU A 224 5.66 5.85 -12.06
C GLU A 224 6.33 4.45 -12.24
N LYS A 225 7.36 4.17 -11.45
CA LYS A 225 8.07 2.87 -11.44
C LYS A 225 7.39 1.74 -10.64
N ARG A 226 6.33 2.01 -9.87
CA ARG A 226 5.61 0.97 -9.08
C ARG A 226 4.32 0.48 -9.72
N PHE A 227 3.89 1.13 -10.78
CA PHE A 227 2.67 0.78 -11.53
C PHE A 227 2.96 0.13 -12.89
N VAL A 228 4.24 -0.18 -13.17
CA VAL A 228 4.69 -0.90 -14.36
C VAL A 228 5.11 -2.32 -14.02
#